data_cdcc8a77762aa968ff3781862a3c3ba6
#
_entry.id   cdcc8a77762aa968ff3781862a3c3ba6
#
_cell.length_a   1.000
_cell.length_b   1.000
_cell.length_c   1.000
_cell.angle_alpha   90.00
_cell.angle_beta   90.00
_cell.angle_gamma   90.00
#
_symmetry.space_group_name_H-M   'P 1'
#
loop_
_entity.id
_entity.type
_entity.pdbx_description
1 polymer ?
#
loop_
_entity_poly.entity_id
_entity_poly.type
_entity_poly.pdbx_seq_one_letter_code
_entity_poly.pdbx_strand_id
1 'polypeptide(L)'
;MGISVKLQAFEGPLDLLLHLIDKNKVNIYDIPIAMITEQYMEYVEQLKKEDLNVVSEFLVMAATLLDIKSRMLLPKEVDEEGNEEDPRAELVEKLLEYKLYKAMAQELKD
;
A
#
# COMPACT_ATOMS: atom_id res chain seq x y z
N MET A 1 -17.26 15.17 9.78
CA MET A 1 -16.43 15.23 8.87
C MET A 1 -15.36 14.36 9.07
N GLY A 2 -15.24 13.52 8.67
CA GLY A 2 -14.26 12.76 8.99
C GLY A 2 -13.49 12.18 7.93
N ILE A 3 -12.37 11.69 8.30
CA ILE A 3 -11.49 10.97 7.41
C ILE A 3 -12.18 9.69 6.95
N SER A 4 -13.06 9.12 7.76
CA SER A 4 -13.75 7.89 7.40
C SER A 4 -14.53 8.00 6.08
N VAL A 5 -15.08 9.19 5.79
CA VAL A 5 -15.77 9.40 4.54
C VAL A 5 -14.82 9.25 3.36
N LYS A 6 -13.59 9.75 3.52
CA LYS A 6 -12.58 9.65 2.47
C LYS A 6 -12.11 8.22 2.29
N LEU A 7 -12.03 7.46 3.39
CA LEU A 7 -11.60 6.07 3.31
C LEU A 7 -12.58 5.23 2.51
N GLN A 8 -13.86 5.51 2.63
CA GLN A 8 -14.88 4.79 1.89
C GLN A 8 -14.78 5.03 0.39
N ALA A 9 -14.07 6.08 -0.01
CA ALA A 9 -13.86 6.36 -1.42
C ALA A 9 -12.78 5.50 -2.06
N PHE A 10 -11.99 4.80 -1.25
CA PHE A 10 -10.95 3.92 -1.78
C PHE A 10 -11.50 2.52 -1.99
N GLU A 11 -11.11 1.92 -3.11
CA GLU A 11 -11.58 0.57 -3.45
C GLU A 11 -10.90 -0.51 -2.62
N GLY A 12 -9.86 -0.17 -1.92
CA GLY A 12 -9.14 -1.12 -1.09
C GLY A 12 -7.78 -0.57 -0.72
N PRO A 13 -6.97 -1.39 -0.04
CA PRO A 13 -5.68 -0.92 0.46
C PRO A 13 -4.68 -0.53 -0.63
N LEU A 14 -4.70 -1.20 -1.78
CA LEU A 14 -3.81 -0.81 -2.88
C LEU A 14 -4.17 0.57 -3.41
N ASP A 15 -5.46 0.86 -3.49
CA ASP A 15 -5.92 2.17 -3.94
C ASP A 15 -5.47 3.26 -2.97
N LEU A 16 -5.59 3.00 -1.67
CA LEU A 16 -5.11 3.94 -0.67
C LEU A 16 -3.61 4.16 -0.78
N LEU A 17 -2.84 3.08 -0.98
CA LEU A 17 -1.40 3.22 -1.11
C LEU A 17 -1.01 4.04 -2.33
N LEU A 18 -1.68 3.82 -3.47
CA LEU A 18 -1.42 4.64 -4.66
C LEU A 18 -1.69 6.11 -4.38
N HIS A 19 -2.77 6.38 -3.65
CA HIS A 19 -3.10 7.74 -3.27
C HIS A 19 -1.99 8.38 -2.44
N LEU A 20 -1.45 7.64 -1.48
CA LEU A 20 -0.38 8.14 -0.62
C LEU A 20 0.92 8.35 -1.39
N ILE A 21 1.23 7.43 -2.29
CA ILE A 21 2.42 7.55 -3.13
C ILE A 21 2.32 8.80 -4.00
N ASP A 22 1.15 9.02 -4.59
CA ASP A 22 0.91 10.16 -5.44
C ASP A 22 0.92 11.47 -4.65
N LYS A 23 0.26 11.46 -3.50
CA LYS A 23 0.18 12.63 -2.63
C LYS A 23 1.56 13.09 -2.17
N ASN A 24 2.44 12.15 -1.87
CA ASN A 24 3.79 12.45 -1.42
C ASN A 24 4.78 12.62 -2.57
N LYS A 25 4.33 12.40 -3.80
CA LYS A 25 5.17 12.54 -4.99
C LYS A 25 6.44 11.69 -4.91
N VAL A 26 6.30 10.49 -4.38
CA VAL A 26 7.42 9.57 -4.27
C VAL A 26 7.39 8.58 -5.43
N ASN A 27 8.53 7.94 -5.65
CA ASN A 27 8.69 7.01 -6.75
C ASN A 27 8.12 5.65 -6.38
N ILE A 28 7.17 5.14 -7.18
CA ILE A 28 6.55 3.85 -6.92
C ILE A 28 7.57 2.70 -6.99
N TYR A 29 8.66 2.91 -7.73
CA TYR A 29 9.74 1.90 -7.82
C TYR A 29 10.70 1.98 -6.65
N ASP A 30 10.57 2.99 -5.78
CA ASP A 30 11.46 3.15 -4.64
C ASP A 30 10.68 3.81 -3.51
N ILE A 31 9.74 3.06 -2.96
CA ILE A 31 8.81 3.57 -1.94
C ILE A 31 9.53 3.76 -0.60
N PRO A 32 9.44 4.96 0.00
CA PRO A 32 9.93 5.17 1.37
C PRO A 32 8.97 4.52 2.35
N ILE A 33 9.20 3.26 2.62
CA ILE A 33 8.25 2.40 3.35
C ILE A 33 7.90 2.94 4.75
N ALA A 34 8.89 3.45 5.48
CA ALA A 34 8.62 3.92 6.84
C ALA A 34 7.59 5.06 6.84
N MET A 35 7.79 6.03 5.94
CA MET A 35 6.89 7.17 5.84
C MET A 35 5.51 6.77 5.35
N ILE A 36 5.45 5.94 4.31
CA ILE A 36 4.17 5.52 3.74
C ILE A 36 3.40 4.66 4.73
N THR A 37 4.10 3.77 5.44
CA THR A 37 3.47 2.94 6.48
C THR A 37 2.83 3.81 7.57
N GLU A 38 3.56 4.82 8.02
CA GLU A 38 3.06 5.71 9.07
C GLU A 38 1.79 6.41 8.62
N GLN A 39 1.77 6.95 7.41
CA GLN A 39 0.60 7.62 6.88
C GLN A 39 -0.56 6.65 6.66
N TYR A 40 -0.24 5.45 6.17
CA TYR A 40 -1.24 4.41 5.99
C TYR A 40 -1.92 4.07 7.31
N MET A 41 -1.13 3.93 8.38
CA MET A 41 -1.69 3.59 9.68
C MET A 41 -2.60 4.69 10.23
N GLU A 42 -2.32 5.95 9.92
CA GLU A 42 -3.19 7.04 10.32
C GLU A 42 -4.58 6.89 9.70
N TYR A 43 -4.63 6.49 8.44
CA TYR A 43 -5.91 6.23 7.78
C TYR A 43 -6.63 5.04 8.39
N VAL A 44 -5.88 3.97 8.66
CA VAL A 44 -6.46 2.74 9.19
C VAL A 44 -7.07 2.96 10.57
N GLU A 45 -6.49 3.85 11.38
CA GLU A 45 -7.03 4.16 12.69
C GLU A 45 -8.44 4.73 12.62
N GLN A 46 -8.76 5.39 11.52
CA GLN A 46 -10.09 5.95 11.34
C GLN A 46 -11.13 4.89 11.02
N LEU A 47 -10.68 3.68 10.65
CA LEU A 47 -11.58 2.60 10.28
C LEU A 47 -12.13 1.82 11.43
N LYS A 48 -11.71 2.11 12.65
CA LYS A 48 -12.09 1.31 13.82
C LYS A 48 -13.59 1.19 14.04
N LYS A 49 -14.35 2.14 13.54
CA LYS A 49 -15.79 2.16 13.70
C LYS A 49 -16.53 1.71 12.46
N GLU A 50 -15.79 1.28 11.44
CA GLU A 50 -16.38 0.88 10.17
C GLU A 50 -16.71 -0.61 10.16
N ASP A 51 -17.33 -1.03 9.07
CA ASP A 51 -17.65 -2.44 8.85
C ASP A 51 -16.38 -3.29 8.91
N LEU A 52 -16.45 -4.38 9.69
CA LEU A 52 -15.33 -5.26 9.90
C LEU A 52 -14.80 -5.87 8.60
N ASN A 53 -15.69 -6.16 7.65
CA ASN A 53 -15.27 -6.72 6.38
C ASN A 53 -14.41 -5.74 5.57
N VAL A 54 -14.77 -4.47 5.63
CA VAL A 54 -13.98 -3.42 4.97
C VAL A 54 -12.65 -3.24 5.67
N VAL A 55 -12.68 -3.22 7.01
CA VAL A 55 -11.49 -2.99 7.81
C VAL A 55 -10.47 -4.11 7.65
N SER A 56 -10.94 -5.36 7.52
CA SER A 56 -10.03 -6.50 7.51
C SER A 56 -9.02 -6.44 6.37
N GLU A 57 -9.43 -6.03 5.19
CA GLU A 57 -8.51 -5.93 4.06
C GLU A 57 -7.42 -4.89 4.33
N PHE A 58 -7.81 -3.76 4.91
CA PHE A 58 -6.86 -2.72 5.25
C PHE A 58 -5.90 -3.16 6.35
N LEU A 59 -6.38 -3.98 7.30
CA LEU A 59 -5.54 -4.49 8.37
C LEU A 59 -4.54 -5.52 7.87
N VAL A 60 -4.94 -6.35 6.90
CA VAL A 60 -4.02 -7.30 6.29
C VAL A 60 -2.88 -6.56 5.61
N MET A 61 -3.20 -5.51 4.88
CA MET A 61 -2.17 -4.70 4.24
C MET A 61 -1.28 -3.99 5.28
N ALA A 62 -1.88 -3.54 6.39
CA ALA A 62 -1.09 -2.92 7.46
C ALA A 62 -0.02 -3.89 7.96
N ALA A 63 -0.40 -5.16 8.16
CA ALA A 63 0.54 -6.18 8.60
C ALA A 63 1.64 -6.39 7.56
N THR A 64 1.27 -6.38 6.28
CA THR A 64 2.24 -6.51 5.20
C THR A 64 3.25 -5.35 5.22
N LEU A 65 2.75 -4.13 5.39
CA LEU A 65 3.63 -2.95 5.42
C LEU A 65 4.57 -2.99 6.61
N LEU A 66 4.07 -3.42 7.77
CA LEU A 66 4.90 -3.52 8.97
C LEU A 66 5.97 -4.59 8.80
N ASP A 67 5.62 -5.68 8.13
CA ASP A 67 6.58 -6.75 7.84
C ASP A 67 7.68 -6.24 6.91
N ILE A 68 7.29 -5.55 5.84
CA ILE A 68 8.26 -4.98 4.90
C ILE A 68 9.16 -3.98 5.60
N LYS A 69 8.56 -3.10 6.41
CA LYS A 69 9.34 -2.11 7.16
C LYS A 69 10.38 -2.79 8.03
N SER A 70 9.98 -3.86 8.73
CA SER A 70 10.88 -4.62 9.58
C SER A 70 12.03 -5.21 8.78
N ARG A 71 11.73 -5.80 7.63
CA ARG A 71 12.75 -6.38 6.77
C ARG A 71 13.72 -5.35 6.21
N MET A 72 13.23 -4.14 5.94
CA MET A 72 14.10 -3.07 5.45
C MET A 72 15.16 -2.67 6.46
N LEU A 73 14.91 -2.93 7.74
CA LEU A 73 15.87 -2.63 8.80
C LEU A 73 16.89 -3.74 9.03
N LEU A 74 16.67 -4.90 8.43
CA LEU A 74 17.58 -6.05 8.58
C LEU A 74 18.56 -6.10 7.41
N PRO A 75 19.66 -6.86 7.57
CA PRO A 75 20.55 -7.10 6.44
C PRO A 75 19.75 -7.72 5.30
N LYS A 76 20.07 -7.33 4.08
CA LYS A 76 19.33 -7.80 2.92
C LYS A 76 19.54 -9.29 2.71
N GLU A 77 18.45 -9.98 2.40
CA GLU A 77 18.50 -11.38 2.07
C GLU A 77 19.00 -11.53 0.63
N VAL A 78 19.63 -12.66 0.38
CA VAL A 78 20.24 -12.94 -0.92
C VAL A 78 19.56 -14.17 -1.49
N ASP A 79 19.21 -14.13 -2.77
CA ASP A 79 18.58 -15.28 -3.42
C ASP A 79 19.65 -16.32 -3.79
N GLU A 80 19.21 -17.40 -4.42
CA GLU A 80 20.10 -18.51 -4.77
C GLU A 80 21.19 -18.09 -5.75
N GLU A 81 20.95 -17.03 -6.49
CA GLU A 81 21.91 -16.55 -7.48
C GLU A 81 22.83 -15.45 -6.94
N GLY A 82 22.69 -15.12 -5.67
CA GLY A 82 23.54 -14.12 -5.05
C GLY A 82 23.03 -12.69 -5.16
N ASN A 83 21.82 -12.50 -5.66
CA ASN A 83 21.22 -11.18 -5.80
C ASN A 83 20.50 -10.77 -4.53
N GLU A 84 20.65 -9.51 -4.14
CA GLU A 84 19.94 -8.99 -2.99
C GLU A 84 18.45 -8.86 -3.31
N GLU A 85 17.61 -9.27 -2.38
CA GLU A 85 16.17 -9.16 -2.54
C GLU A 85 15.67 -7.90 -1.84
N ASP A 86 14.84 -7.14 -2.56
CA ASP A 86 14.20 -5.96 -1.99
C ASP A 86 12.88 -6.39 -1.37
N PRO A 87 12.70 -6.19 -0.07
CA PRO A 87 11.44 -6.60 0.58
C PRO A 87 10.20 -5.93 0.01
N ARG A 88 10.36 -4.82 -0.72
CA ARG A 88 9.25 -4.08 -1.32
C ARG A 88 8.84 -4.61 -2.69
N ALA A 89 9.63 -5.50 -3.27
CA ALA A 89 9.45 -5.88 -4.69
C ALA A 89 8.06 -6.39 -5.00
N GLU A 90 7.54 -7.28 -4.16
CA GLU A 90 6.22 -7.86 -4.39
C GLU A 90 5.12 -6.81 -4.29
N LEU A 91 5.25 -5.91 -3.34
CA LEU A 91 4.27 -4.82 -3.18
C LEU A 91 4.29 -3.90 -4.39
N VAL A 92 5.47 -3.54 -4.87
CA VAL A 92 5.59 -2.68 -6.06
C VAL A 92 4.90 -3.33 -7.24
N GLU A 93 5.12 -4.63 -7.43
CA GLU A 93 4.49 -5.36 -8.52
C GLU A 93 2.97 -5.30 -8.44
N LYS A 94 2.42 -5.51 -7.24
CA LYS A 94 0.97 -5.46 -7.05
C LYS A 94 0.41 -4.06 -7.27
N LEU A 95 1.15 -3.04 -6.85
CA LEU A 95 0.72 -1.66 -7.05
C LEU A 95 0.70 -1.31 -8.54
N LEU A 96 1.71 -1.76 -9.28
CA LEU A 96 1.76 -1.50 -10.71
C LEU A 96 0.63 -2.20 -11.45
N GLU A 97 0.32 -3.44 -11.07
CA GLU A 97 -0.79 -4.18 -11.65
C GLU A 97 -2.11 -3.48 -11.38
N TYR A 98 -2.30 -3.02 -10.15
CA TYR A 98 -3.54 -2.35 -9.79
C TYR A 98 -3.67 -1.02 -10.52
N LYS A 99 -2.57 -0.29 -10.65
CA LYS A 99 -2.55 0.98 -11.36
C LYS A 99 -2.97 0.79 -12.82
N LEU A 100 -2.47 -0.26 -13.45
CA LEU A 100 -2.83 -0.59 -14.81
C LEU A 100 -4.31 -0.95 -14.91
N TYR A 101 -4.79 -1.76 -13.97
CA TYR A 101 -6.19 -2.15 -13.92
C TYR A 101 -7.09 -0.91 -13.84
N LYS A 102 -6.75 0.03 -12.97
CA LYS A 102 -7.55 1.24 -12.81
C LYS A 102 -7.58 2.08 -14.09
N ALA A 103 -6.44 2.19 -14.75
CA ALA A 103 -6.38 2.95 -15.99
C ALA A 103 -7.26 2.32 -17.06
N MET A 104 -7.23 1.00 -17.16
CA MET A 104 -8.06 0.29 -18.14
C MET A 104 -9.55 0.40 -17.81
N ALA A 105 -9.88 0.30 -16.52
CA ALA A 105 -11.27 0.41 -16.09
C ALA A 105 -11.82 1.81 -16.39
N GLN A 106 -11.00 2.83 -16.26
CA GLN A 106 -11.42 4.19 -16.58
C GLN A 106 -11.72 4.36 -18.06
N GLU A 107 -10.92 3.76 -18.92
CA GLU A 107 -11.17 3.83 -20.35
C GLU A 107 -12.47 3.15 -20.73
N LEU A 108 -12.77 2.02 -20.12
CA LEU A 108 -14.00 1.29 -20.42
C LEU A 108 -15.25 1.99 -19.90
N LYS A 109 -15.08 2.93 -18.98
CA LYS A 109 -16.19 3.59 -18.35
C LYS A 109 -16.89 4.58 -19.29
N ASP A 110 -16.20 5.08 -20.27
CA ASP A 110 -16.80 5.96 -21.25
C ASP A 110 -17.57 5.17 -22.31
#